data_070f80b4b3bb70d0b9413d06f95707e0
#
_entry.id   070f80b4b3bb70d0b9413d06f95707e0
#
_cell.length_a   1.000
_cell.length_b   1.000
_cell.length_c   1.000
_cell.angle_alpha   90.00
_cell.angle_beta   90.00
_cell.angle_gamma   90.00
#
_symmetry.space_group_name_H-M   'P 1'
#
loop_
_entity.id
_entity.type
_entity.pdbx_description
1 polymer ?
#
loop_
_entity_poly.entity_id
_entity_poly.type
_entity_poly.pdbx_seq_one_letter_code
_entity_poly.pdbx_strand_id
1 'polypeptide(L)'
;MPDLSINFCGIKSPNPFWLASAPPTNSGYQIARAFDAGWGGAVWKTIGETIVNVSSRYSAVHYANQRVMGLNNIELITDRSLEDNLREIRDIKKRYPNNALFVSLMVESKRETWHDEVKRTEDTGCDGLELNFGCPH
;
A
#
# COMPACT_ATOMS: atom_id res chain seq x y z
N MET A 1 -2.35 -8.10 -29.90
CA MET A 1 -1.67 -8.50 -28.64
C MET A 1 -2.61 -9.43 -27.89
N PRO A 2 -2.12 -10.44 -27.16
CA PRO A 2 -2.98 -11.27 -26.34
C PRO A 2 -3.71 -10.43 -25.30
N ASP A 3 -4.96 -10.78 -25.02
CA ASP A 3 -5.71 -10.17 -23.93
C ASP A 3 -5.20 -10.72 -22.59
N LEU A 4 -4.71 -9.83 -21.74
CA LEU A 4 -4.21 -10.17 -20.41
C LEU A 4 -5.20 -9.78 -19.29
N SER A 5 -6.40 -9.32 -19.65
CA SER A 5 -7.41 -8.92 -18.68
C SER A 5 -7.79 -10.09 -17.76
N ILE A 6 -8.01 -9.78 -16.50
CA ILE A 6 -8.41 -10.75 -15.48
C ILE A 6 -9.66 -10.29 -14.74
N ASN A 7 -10.32 -11.25 -14.10
CA ASN A 7 -11.34 -11.03 -13.08
C ASN A 7 -10.87 -11.72 -11.80
N PHE A 8 -10.51 -10.93 -10.80
CA PHE A 8 -10.09 -11.41 -9.48
C PHE A 8 -11.13 -11.03 -8.43
N CYS A 9 -11.77 -12.01 -7.83
CA CYS A 9 -12.83 -11.80 -6.84
C CYS A 9 -13.96 -10.86 -7.30
N GLY A 10 -14.32 -10.91 -8.59
CA GLY A 10 -15.33 -10.01 -9.19
C GLY A 10 -14.77 -8.66 -9.66
N ILE A 11 -13.52 -8.36 -9.38
CA ILE A 11 -12.86 -7.10 -9.73
C ILE A 11 -12.11 -7.29 -11.06
N LYS A 12 -12.43 -6.45 -12.03
CA LYS A 12 -11.76 -6.47 -13.33
C LYS A 12 -10.46 -5.69 -13.28
N SER A 13 -9.44 -6.24 -13.95
CA SER A 13 -8.15 -5.58 -14.11
C SER A 13 -7.63 -5.79 -15.52
N PRO A 14 -6.97 -4.80 -16.15
CA PRO A 14 -6.45 -4.91 -17.50
C PRO A 14 -5.35 -5.97 -17.66
N ASN A 15 -4.69 -6.37 -16.58
CA ASN A 15 -3.72 -7.47 -16.55
C ASN A 15 -3.49 -7.93 -15.10
N PRO A 16 -2.82 -9.08 -14.89
CA PRO A 16 -2.58 -9.65 -13.56
C PRO A 16 -1.39 -9.04 -12.80
N PHE A 17 -0.71 -8.05 -13.36
CA PHE A 17 0.47 -7.46 -12.74
C PHE A 17 0.06 -6.31 -11.84
N TRP A 18 0.15 -6.54 -10.53
CA TRP A 18 -0.23 -5.58 -9.51
C TRP A 18 0.95 -5.26 -8.59
N LEU A 19 1.04 -4.00 -8.16
CA LEU A 19 1.98 -3.62 -7.10
C LEU A 19 1.43 -4.06 -5.75
N ALA A 20 2.28 -4.71 -4.96
CA ALA A 20 1.96 -5.07 -3.58
C ALA A 20 1.96 -3.85 -2.66
N SER A 21 1.33 -3.99 -1.48
CA SER A 21 1.40 -3.03 -0.38
C SER A 21 2.84 -2.88 0.10
N ALA A 22 3.50 -1.79 -0.29
CA ALA A 22 4.93 -1.56 -0.05
C ALA A 22 5.27 -0.07 -0.27
N PRO A 23 6.50 0.41 -0.04
CA PRO A 23 6.89 1.80 -0.29
C PRO A 23 6.53 2.34 -1.68
N PRO A 24 6.57 1.56 -2.77
CA PRO A 24 6.16 2.06 -4.09
C PRO A 24 4.67 2.41 -4.23
N THR A 25 3.84 2.04 -3.25
CA THR A 25 2.39 2.32 -3.24
C THR A 25 1.96 3.23 -2.09
N ASN A 26 2.90 4.02 -1.54
CA ASN A 26 2.67 4.90 -0.39
C ASN A 26 2.04 6.27 -0.75
N SER A 27 1.79 6.54 -2.03
CA SER A 27 1.17 7.79 -2.47
C SER A 27 0.46 7.66 -3.81
N GLY A 28 -0.52 8.53 -4.04
CA GLY A 28 -1.23 8.61 -5.31
C GLY A 28 -0.30 8.91 -6.49
N TYR A 29 0.73 9.73 -6.28
CA TYR A 29 1.74 10.01 -7.31
C TYR A 29 2.46 8.74 -7.77
N GLN A 30 2.88 7.88 -6.84
CA GLN A 30 3.60 6.64 -7.17
C GLN A 30 2.68 5.65 -7.92
N ILE A 31 1.43 5.50 -7.44
CA ILE A 31 0.45 4.60 -8.07
C ILE A 31 0.07 5.12 -9.46
N ALA A 32 -0.15 6.43 -9.62
CA ALA A 32 -0.42 7.01 -10.93
C ALA A 32 0.66 6.67 -11.95
N ARG A 33 1.94 6.82 -11.58
CA ARG A 33 3.05 6.45 -12.45
C ARG A 33 3.07 4.97 -12.81
N ALA A 34 2.71 4.10 -11.89
CA ALA A 34 2.61 2.67 -12.16
C ALA A 34 1.48 2.37 -13.17
N PHE A 35 0.31 2.97 -12.97
CA PHE A 35 -0.82 2.79 -13.89
C PHE A 35 -0.52 3.36 -15.27
N ASP A 36 0.12 4.54 -15.35
CA ASP A 36 0.57 5.14 -16.61
C ASP A 36 1.63 4.25 -17.32
N ALA A 37 2.41 3.46 -16.56
CA ALA A 37 3.35 2.49 -17.08
C ALA A 37 2.72 1.14 -17.46
N GLY A 38 1.40 0.95 -17.26
CA GLY A 38 0.66 -0.22 -17.69
C GLY A 38 0.42 -1.28 -16.62
N TRP A 39 0.67 -1.00 -15.33
CA TRP A 39 0.29 -1.92 -14.26
C TRP A 39 -1.23 -2.06 -14.18
N GLY A 40 -1.71 -3.31 -14.01
CA GLY A 40 -3.14 -3.61 -13.98
C GLY A 40 -3.82 -3.22 -12.67
N GLY A 41 -3.10 -3.24 -11.58
CA GLY A 41 -3.62 -2.91 -10.25
C GLY A 41 -2.52 -2.51 -9.27
N ALA A 42 -2.97 -2.11 -8.08
CA ALA A 42 -2.09 -1.83 -6.96
C ALA A 42 -2.81 -2.11 -5.62
N VAL A 43 -2.04 -2.52 -4.63
CA VAL A 43 -2.45 -2.52 -3.24
C VAL A 43 -1.80 -1.33 -2.56
N TRP A 44 -2.60 -0.37 -2.10
CA TRP A 44 -2.11 0.80 -1.37
C TRP A 44 -1.36 0.38 -0.11
N LYS A 45 -0.23 1.04 0.16
CA LYS A 45 0.56 0.77 1.37
C LYS A 45 -0.32 0.82 2.60
N THR A 46 -0.12 -0.14 3.50
CA THR A 46 -0.94 -0.29 4.71
C THR A 46 -1.15 1.03 5.42
N ILE A 47 -2.40 1.41 5.60
CA ILE A 47 -2.86 2.59 6.32
C ILE A 47 -3.46 2.20 7.67
N GLY A 48 -3.49 3.15 8.58
CA GLY A 48 -4.07 3.05 9.91
C GLY A 48 -3.96 4.38 10.63
N GLU A 49 -4.49 4.46 11.83
CA GLU A 49 -4.49 5.72 12.60
C GLU A 49 -3.12 6.08 13.16
N THR A 50 -2.29 5.09 13.46
CA THR A 50 -1.00 5.31 14.09
C THR A 50 0.07 5.59 13.04
N ILE A 51 0.59 6.80 13.04
CA ILE A 51 1.77 7.16 12.26
C ILE A 51 3.01 6.79 13.07
N VAL A 52 3.77 5.81 12.58
CA VAL A 52 5.06 5.44 13.17
C VAL A 52 6.17 6.00 12.30
N ASN A 53 6.86 7.01 12.82
CA ASN A 53 7.99 7.61 12.13
C ASN A 53 9.28 6.86 12.48
N VAL A 54 9.62 5.89 11.65
CA VAL A 54 10.87 5.14 11.75
C VAL A 54 11.65 5.27 10.45
N SER A 55 12.95 5.29 10.54
CA SER A 55 13.83 5.28 9.38
C SER A 55 14.73 4.05 9.40
N SER A 56 14.99 3.49 8.23
CA SER A 56 16.00 2.45 8.06
C SER A 56 17.36 2.93 8.56
N ARG A 57 18.04 2.08 9.29
CA ARG A 57 19.36 2.39 9.83
C ARG A 57 20.44 1.67 9.06
N TYR A 58 21.52 2.39 8.83
CA TYR A 58 22.74 1.86 8.28
C TYR A 58 23.77 1.80 9.40
N SER A 59 24.44 0.67 9.56
CA SER A 59 25.54 0.53 10.50
C SER A 59 26.77 0.00 9.78
N ALA A 60 27.94 0.31 10.31
CA ALA A 60 29.19 -0.25 9.81
C ALA A 60 29.95 -0.85 10.98
N VAL A 61 30.47 -2.05 10.77
CA VAL A 61 31.35 -2.75 11.70
C VAL A 61 32.69 -3.04 11.03
N HIS A 62 33.75 -3.07 11.79
CA HIS A 62 35.05 -3.51 11.32
C HIS A 62 35.19 -5.01 11.62
N TYR A 63 35.44 -5.79 10.58
CA TYR A 63 35.68 -7.22 10.68
C TYR A 63 36.87 -7.59 9.78
N ALA A 64 37.87 -8.29 10.34
CA ALA A 64 39.07 -8.75 9.61
C ALA A 64 39.74 -7.60 8.81
N ASN A 65 39.96 -6.43 9.43
CA ASN A 65 40.52 -5.22 8.82
C ASN A 65 39.73 -4.62 7.65
N GLN A 66 38.48 -5.05 7.47
CA GLN A 66 37.55 -4.49 6.46
C GLN A 66 36.38 -3.81 7.13
N ARG A 67 35.90 -2.72 6.52
CA ARG A 67 34.66 -2.07 6.92
C ARG A 67 33.49 -2.76 6.20
N VAL A 68 32.65 -3.43 7.00
CA VAL A 68 31.44 -4.10 6.50
C VAL A 68 30.24 -3.22 6.85
N MET A 69 29.38 -2.96 5.89
CA MET A 69 28.16 -2.21 6.09
C MET A 69 26.97 -3.15 6.29
N GLY A 70 26.24 -2.95 7.38
CA GLY A 70 24.96 -3.59 7.62
C GLY A 70 23.82 -2.69 7.16
N LEU A 71 22.86 -3.27 6.47
CA LEU A 71 21.61 -2.62 6.08
C LEU A 71 20.48 -3.21 6.91
N ASN A 72 19.69 -2.35 7.54
CA ASN A 72 18.48 -2.76 8.24
C ASN A 72 17.29 -2.06 7.61
N ASN A 73 16.34 -2.83 7.10
CA ASN A 73 15.06 -2.31 6.63
C ASN A 73 14.05 -2.39 7.79
N ILE A 74 13.64 -1.21 8.26
CA ILE A 74 12.54 -1.09 9.21
C ILE A 74 11.37 -0.48 8.43
N GLU A 75 10.53 -1.35 7.90
CA GLU A 75 9.34 -0.94 7.19
C GLU A 75 8.10 -1.27 8.01
N LEU A 76 7.32 -0.24 8.27
CA LEU A 76 6.04 -0.33 8.98
C LEU A 76 4.89 0.10 8.05
N ILE A 77 3.74 0.43 8.61
CA ILE A 77 2.64 1.04 7.86
C ILE A 77 3.07 2.41 7.30
N THR A 78 2.18 3.06 6.55
CA THR A 78 2.44 4.39 6.00
C THR A 78 2.87 5.39 7.09
N ASP A 79 3.74 6.30 6.73
CA ASP A 79 4.16 7.45 7.55
C ASP A 79 3.26 8.69 7.32
N ARG A 80 2.19 8.55 6.52
CA ARG A 80 1.30 9.62 6.12
C ARG A 80 0.00 9.56 6.90
N SER A 81 -0.65 10.72 7.10
CA SER A 81 -1.92 10.78 7.80
C SER A 81 -2.99 9.94 7.11
N LEU A 82 -3.91 9.38 7.88
CA LEU A 82 -5.03 8.62 7.36
C LEU A 82 -5.86 9.46 6.38
N GLU A 83 -6.15 10.72 6.72
CA GLU A 83 -6.94 11.62 5.88
C GLU A 83 -6.29 11.92 4.53
N ASP A 84 -4.97 12.10 4.50
CA ASP A 84 -4.25 12.30 3.25
C ASP A 84 -4.31 11.06 2.37
N ASN A 85 -4.14 9.86 2.97
CA ASN A 85 -4.27 8.62 2.25
C ASN A 85 -5.67 8.44 1.66
N LEU A 86 -6.73 8.58 2.46
CA LEU A 86 -8.12 8.42 2.02
C LEU A 86 -8.48 9.41 0.90
N ARG A 87 -8.00 10.65 0.99
CA ARG A 87 -8.20 11.66 -0.06
C ARG A 87 -7.53 11.21 -1.37
N GLU A 88 -6.24 10.83 -1.32
CA GLU A 88 -5.50 10.42 -2.51
C GLU A 88 -6.01 9.11 -3.11
N ILE A 89 -6.42 8.13 -2.30
CA ILE A 89 -7.05 6.90 -2.78
C ILE A 89 -8.29 7.22 -3.61
N ARG A 90 -9.16 8.10 -3.11
CA ARG A 90 -10.36 8.56 -3.82
C ARG A 90 -10.00 9.24 -5.14
N ASP A 91 -8.98 10.08 -5.15
CA ASP A 91 -8.56 10.79 -6.36
C ASP A 91 -7.96 9.83 -7.40
N ILE A 92 -7.14 8.89 -6.97
CA ILE A 92 -6.57 7.85 -7.86
C ILE A 92 -7.68 6.97 -8.44
N LYS A 93 -8.64 6.52 -7.65
CA LYS A 93 -9.72 5.68 -8.16
C LYS A 93 -10.60 6.40 -9.17
N LYS A 94 -10.86 7.69 -8.98
CA LYS A 94 -11.56 8.54 -9.96
C LYS A 94 -10.79 8.68 -11.27
N ARG A 95 -9.48 8.86 -11.18
CA ARG A 95 -8.60 9.06 -12.33
C ARG A 95 -8.35 7.77 -13.12
N TYR A 96 -8.29 6.63 -12.44
CA TYR A 96 -7.99 5.32 -13.02
C TYR A 96 -9.11 4.30 -12.72
N PRO A 97 -10.32 4.50 -13.24
CA PRO A 97 -11.49 3.67 -12.89
C PRO A 97 -11.36 2.21 -13.35
N ASN A 98 -10.53 1.94 -14.36
CA ASN A 98 -10.36 0.61 -14.94
C ASN A 98 -9.21 -0.20 -14.31
N ASN A 99 -8.37 0.43 -13.49
CA ASN A 99 -7.31 -0.24 -12.76
C ASN A 99 -7.83 -0.72 -11.41
N ALA A 100 -7.42 -1.92 -11.00
CA ALA A 100 -7.76 -2.43 -9.69
C ALA A 100 -7.00 -1.68 -8.60
N LEU A 101 -7.71 -1.19 -7.59
CA LEU A 101 -7.12 -0.50 -6.45
C LEU A 101 -7.62 -1.11 -5.15
N PHE A 102 -6.73 -1.83 -4.47
CA PHE A 102 -6.95 -2.33 -3.12
C PHE A 102 -6.29 -1.42 -2.11
N VAL A 103 -6.76 -1.47 -0.88
CA VAL A 103 -6.16 -0.74 0.23
C VAL A 103 -5.82 -1.71 1.36
N SER A 104 -4.57 -1.70 1.80
CA SER A 104 -4.13 -2.48 2.94
C SER A 104 -4.42 -1.71 4.23
N LEU A 105 -5.10 -2.37 5.17
CA LEU A 105 -5.51 -1.80 6.45
C LEU A 105 -4.88 -2.55 7.61
N MET A 106 -4.41 -1.80 8.60
CA MET A 106 -4.02 -2.32 9.90
C MET A 106 -4.41 -1.34 10.99
N VAL A 107 -5.26 -1.79 11.88
CA VAL A 107 -5.74 -1.02 13.01
C VAL A 107 -5.67 -1.86 14.29
N GLU A 108 -5.83 -1.23 15.43
CA GLU A 108 -5.86 -1.94 16.70
C GLU A 108 -6.93 -3.05 16.73
N SER A 109 -6.71 -4.09 17.55
CA SER A 109 -7.60 -5.25 17.63
C SER A 109 -8.90 -4.95 18.39
N LYS A 110 -9.63 -3.94 17.93
CA LYS A 110 -10.96 -3.55 18.41
C LYS A 110 -11.95 -3.57 17.27
N ARG A 111 -13.10 -4.20 17.48
CA ARG A 111 -14.13 -4.36 16.47
C ARG A 111 -14.62 -3.04 15.91
N GLU A 112 -14.83 -2.07 16.79
CA GLU A 112 -15.34 -0.73 16.44
C GLU A 112 -14.36 -0.02 15.52
N THR A 113 -13.07 -0.05 15.84
CA THR A 113 -12.02 0.60 15.03
C THR A 113 -11.94 -0.05 13.65
N TRP A 114 -11.98 -1.39 13.56
CA TRP A 114 -12.03 -2.09 12.28
C TRP A 114 -13.26 -1.71 11.45
N HIS A 115 -14.44 -1.66 12.09
CA HIS A 115 -15.67 -1.29 11.41
C HIS A 115 -15.61 0.12 10.83
N ASP A 116 -15.12 1.08 11.60
CA ASP A 116 -15.05 2.49 11.19
C ASP A 116 -14.03 2.68 10.06
N GLU A 117 -12.83 2.09 10.18
CA GLU A 117 -11.78 2.25 9.17
C GLU A 117 -12.11 1.53 7.85
N VAL A 118 -12.71 0.33 7.92
CA VAL A 118 -13.23 -0.36 6.73
C VAL A 118 -14.25 0.52 6.02
N LYS A 119 -15.23 1.06 6.74
CA LYS A 119 -16.27 1.91 6.14
C LYS A 119 -15.70 3.18 5.51
N ARG A 120 -14.79 3.86 6.19
CA ARG A 120 -14.13 5.07 5.66
C ARG A 120 -13.32 4.77 4.40
N THR A 121 -12.69 3.61 4.37
CA THR A 121 -11.91 3.17 3.21
C THR A 121 -12.81 2.76 2.05
N GLU A 122 -13.90 2.04 2.29
CA GLU A 122 -14.92 1.74 1.27
C GLU A 122 -15.50 3.02 0.64
N ASP A 123 -15.74 4.05 1.44
CA ASP A 123 -16.25 5.35 0.97
C ASP A 123 -15.28 6.09 0.02
N THR A 124 -14.03 5.62 -0.11
CA THR A 124 -13.11 6.13 -1.13
C THR A 124 -13.43 5.61 -2.53
N GLY A 125 -14.16 4.51 -2.64
CA GLY A 125 -14.47 3.81 -3.89
C GLY A 125 -13.38 2.85 -4.35
N CYS A 126 -12.45 2.45 -3.47
CA CYS A 126 -11.50 1.38 -3.77
C CYS A 126 -12.23 0.07 -4.07
N ASP A 127 -11.59 -0.83 -4.81
CA ASP A 127 -12.22 -2.06 -5.28
C ASP A 127 -12.19 -3.19 -4.25
N GLY A 128 -11.29 -3.11 -3.27
CA GLY A 128 -11.16 -4.12 -2.23
C GLY A 128 -10.20 -3.73 -1.12
N LEU A 129 -10.20 -4.56 -0.08
CA LEU A 129 -9.36 -4.36 1.10
C LEU A 129 -8.41 -5.55 1.29
N GLU A 130 -7.21 -5.26 1.72
CA GLU A 130 -6.26 -6.21 2.27
C GLU A 130 -6.21 -6.03 3.77
N LEU A 131 -6.57 -7.06 4.53
CA LEU A 131 -6.55 -7.01 5.98
C LEU A 131 -5.17 -7.46 6.48
N ASN A 132 -4.37 -6.52 6.95
CA ASN A 132 -3.03 -6.80 7.45
C ASN A 132 -3.09 -7.11 8.96
N PHE A 133 -2.97 -8.38 9.30
CA PHE A 133 -2.95 -8.87 10.68
C PHE A 133 -1.55 -9.25 11.18
N GLY A 134 -0.52 -9.05 10.38
CA GLY A 134 0.80 -9.60 10.62
C GLY A 134 1.94 -8.60 10.74
N CYS A 135 1.68 -7.31 10.65
CA CYS A 135 2.74 -6.32 10.80
C CYS A 135 3.12 -6.17 12.28
N PRO A 136 4.40 -6.36 12.64
CA PRO A 136 4.83 -6.32 14.05
C PRO A 136 5.06 -4.87 14.52
N HIS A 137 4.07 -4.25 15.13
CA HIS A 137 4.21 -3.00 15.92
C HIS A 137 3.09 -2.77 16.88
#